data_46b7f603940da082fb5ad697c699e284
#
_entry.id   46b7f603940da082fb5ad697c699e284
#
_cell.length_a   1.000
_cell.length_b   1.000
_cell.length_c   1.000
_cell.angle_alpha   90.00
_cell.angle_beta   90.00
_cell.angle_gamma   90.00
#
_symmetry.space_group_name_H-M   'P 1'
#
loop_
_entity.id
_entity.type
_entity.pdbx_description
1 polymer ?
#
loop_
_entity_poly.entity_id
_entity_poly.type
_entity_poly.pdbx_seq_one_letter_code
_entity_poly.pdbx_strand_id
1 'polypeptide(L)'
;MIDYTGKVALVTGGASGIGAALAQQLSERGADVVVADIQADLAKEVTANLPRPGLAIGCDLSEPESPGALVKEAFGWKEQLDLICANAGFGRRKKMMEEDFGPDTMRLFAVNMFAPFRIAQAYGEVLAKSGARGRLMITGSENSLSMPQAVKRSRMGAYGASKHGVLIMAEWLNEELRGELMDVHVLMPGGVYTPLIARNVPDPKDLPPEMGVIMPDRCAEIALKGLDLGLFYIPTHAHIGDDIRHRFDGVQDALKQLGLT
;
A
#
# COMPACT_ATOMS: atom_id res chain seq x y z
N MET A 1 16.12 -14.09 -3.05
CA MET A 1 15.06 -13.58 -3.95
C MET A 1 13.97 -14.64 -3.98
N ILE A 2 12.73 -14.23 -3.74
CA ILE A 2 11.58 -15.15 -3.81
C ILE A 2 11.37 -15.55 -5.27
N ASP A 3 11.23 -16.85 -5.52
CA ASP A 3 10.80 -17.37 -6.82
C ASP A 3 9.27 -17.33 -6.86
N TYR A 4 8.74 -16.55 -7.79
CA TYR A 4 7.29 -16.42 -8.02
C TYR A 4 6.77 -17.33 -9.14
N THR A 5 7.60 -18.21 -9.70
CA THR A 5 7.17 -19.17 -10.74
C THR A 5 6.04 -20.04 -10.22
N GLY A 6 4.91 -20.03 -10.93
CA GLY A 6 3.70 -20.76 -10.53
C GLY A 6 2.97 -20.18 -9.32
N LYS A 7 3.30 -18.96 -8.90
CA LYS A 7 2.61 -18.24 -7.83
C LYS A 7 1.56 -17.28 -8.40
N VAL A 8 0.51 -17.05 -7.63
CA VAL A 8 -0.54 -16.08 -7.95
C VAL A 8 -0.44 -14.87 -7.02
N ALA A 9 -0.39 -13.68 -7.60
CA ALA A 9 -0.35 -12.42 -6.87
C ALA A 9 -1.55 -11.53 -7.23
N LEU A 10 -2.22 -10.94 -6.23
CA LEU A 10 -3.23 -9.90 -6.41
C LEU A 10 -2.61 -8.53 -6.12
N VAL A 11 -2.79 -7.58 -7.03
CA VAL A 11 -2.38 -6.18 -6.86
C VAL A 11 -3.60 -5.28 -6.97
N THR A 12 -3.98 -4.59 -5.89
CA THR A 12 -5.04 -3.59 -5.92
C THR A 12 -4.49 -2.20 -6.26
N GLY A 13 -5.29 -1.38 -6.96
CA GLY A 13 -4.80 -0.13 -7.54
C GLY A 13 -3.73 -0.41 -8.60
N GLY A 14 -3.89 -1.54 -9.33
CA GLY A 14 -2.88 -2.07 -10.24
C GLY A 14 -2.91 -1.47 -11.63
N ALA A 15 -3.86 -0.58 -11.95
CA ALA A 15 -3.96 0.04 -13.27
C ALA A 15 -2.96 1.20 -13.48
N SER A 16 -2.27 1.67 -12.45
CA SER A 16 -1.33 2.80 -12.59
C SER A 16 -0.28 2.84 -11.47
N GLY A 17 0.73 3.69 -11.65
CA GLY A 17 1.71 4.04 -10.63
C GLY A 17 2.41 2.83 -10.00
N ILE A 18 2.52 2.82 -8.66
CA ILE A 18 3.21 1.76 -7.91
C ILE A 18 2.56 0.40 -8.17
N GLY A 19 1.22 0.34 -8.25
CA GLY A 19 0.50 -0.91 -8.46
C GLY A 19 0.81 -1.54 -9.83
N ALA A 20 0.82 -0.75 -10.90
CA ALA A 20 1.18 -1.23 -12.24
C ALA A 20 2.64 -1.72 -12.29
N ALA A 21 3.57 -0.99 -11.66
CA ALA A 21 4.96 -1.39 -11.57
C ALA A 21 5.15 -2.69 -10.75
N LEU A 22 4.40 -2.87 -9.66
CA LEU A 22 4.38 -4.12 -8.89
C LEU A 22 3.85 -5.28 -9.74
N ALA A 23 2.75 -5.09 -10.47
CA ALA A 23 2.17 -6.11 -11.33
C ALA A 23 3.16 -6.55 -12.41
N GLN A 24 3.82 -5.58 -13.07
CA GLN A 24 4.83 -5.83 -14.08
C GLN A 24 6.00 -6.65 -13.53
N GLN A 25 6.64 -6.18 -12.45
CA GLN A 25 7.82 -6.84 -11.88
C GLN A 25 7.51 -8.20 -11.25
N LEU A 26 6.32 -8.40 -10.66
CA LEU A 26 5.87 -9.71 -10.19
C LEU A 26 5.72 -10.68 -11.36
N SER A 27 5.13 -10.24 -12.47
CA SER A 27 4.99 -11.06 -13.68
C SER A 27 6.35 -11.39 -14.30
N GLU A 28 7.29 -10.44 -14.35
CA GLU A 28 8.68 -10.67 -14.78
C GLU A 28 9.40 -11.70 -13.89
N ARG A 29 9.08 -11.75 -12.59
CA ARG A 29 9.60 -12.75 -11.64
C ARG A 29 8.84 -14.08 -11.66
N GLY A 30 7.92 -14.28 -12.61
CA GLY A 30 7.23 -15.55 -12.84
C GLY A 30 5.85 -15.69 -12.22
N ALA A 31 5.31 -14.66 -11.56
CA ALA A 31 3.94 -14.69 -11.03
C ALA A 31 2.89 -14.58 -12.12
N ASP A 32 1.77 -15.26 -11.94
CA ASP A 32 0.52 -14.94 -12.63
C ASP A 32 -0.20 -13.88 -11.80
N VAL A 33 -0.58 -12.74 -12.41
CA VAL A 33 -0.99 -11.56 -11.65
C VAL A 33 -2.46 -11.21 -11.88
N VAL A 34 -3.20 -11.04 -10.79
CA VAL A 34 -4.52 -10.43 -10.78
C VAL A 34 -4.36 -8.93 -10.55
N VAL A 35 -4.80 -8.13 -11.50
CA VAL A 35 -4.78 -6.66 -11.44
C VAL A 35 -6.18 -6.16 -11.13
N ALA A 36 -6.39 -5.60 -9.94
CA ALA A 36 -7.67 -5.04 -9.53
C ALA A 36 -7.59 -3.52 -9.44
N ASP A 37 -8.56 -2.84 -10.07
CA ASP A 37 -8.64 -1.39 -10.04
C ASP A 37 -10.09 -0.93 -10.25
N ILE A 38 -10.43 0.27 -9.80
CA ILE A 38 -11.71 0.91 -10.11
C ILE A 38 -11.80 1.26 -11.61
N GLN A 39 -10.67 1.48 -12.26
CA GLN A 39 -10.55 1.74 -13.69
C GLN A 39 -10.38 0.40 -14.44
N ALA A 40 -11.47 -0.36 -14.58
CA ALA A 40 -11.46 -1.71 -15.13
C ALA A 40 -10.77 -1.83 -16.49
N ASP A 41 -10.94 -0.85 -17.38
CA ASP A 41 -10.37 -0.89 -18.73
C ASP A 41 -8.84 -0.69 -18.69
N LEU A 42 -8.33 0.22 -17.85
CA LEU A 42 -6.90 0.36 -17.64
C LEU A 42 -6.29 -0.89 -16.99
N ALA A 43 -7.02 -1.54 -16.07
CA ALA A 43 -6.57 -2.81 -15.50
C ALA A 43 -6.43 -3.90 -16.57
N LYS A 44 -7.35 -3.97 -17.54
CA LYS A 44 -7.24 -4.87 -18.70
C LYS A 44 -6.04 -4.54 -19.58
N GLU A 45 -5.78 -3.25 -19.85
CA GLU A 45 -4.62 -2.82 -20.62
C GLU A 45 -3.30 -3.23 -19.95
N VAL A 46 -3.17 -2.99 -18.64
CA VAL A 46 -2.01 -3.43 -17.87
C VAL A 46 -1.85 -4.94 -17.97
N THR A 47 -2.93 -5.68 -17.70
CA THR A 47 -2.92 -7.14 -17.70
C THR A 47 -2.52 -7.73 -19.06
N ALA A 48 -2.98 -7.13 -20.16
CA ALA A 48 -2.67 -7.56 -21.52
C ALA A 48 -1.17 -7.40 -21.89
N ASN A 49 -0.47 -6.48 -21.21
CA ASN A 49 0.95 -6.21 -21.43
C ASN A 49 1.88 -6.95 -20.46
N LEU A 50 1.35 -7.74 -19.52
CA LEU A 50 2.19 -8.52 -18.62
C LEU A 50 2.89 -9.66 -19.37
N PRO A 51 4.15 -9.99 -18.99
CA PRO A 51 4.90 -11.12 -19.57
C PRO A 51 4.21 -12.47 -19.39
N ARG A 52 3.40 -12.62 -18.34
CA ARG A 52 2.70 -13.85 -17.98
C ARG A 52 1.18 -13.64 -17.97
N PRO A 53 0.39 -14.73 -18.03
CA PRO A 53 -1.06 -14.61 -17.94
C PRO A 53 -1.50 -13.82 -16.73
N GLY A 54 -2.50 -12.96 -16.91
CA GLY A 54 -3.08 -12.14 -15.88
C GLY A 54 -4.60 -12.11 -15.95
N LEU A 55 -5.23 -11.70 -14.86
CA LEU A 55 -6.66 -11.46 -14.73
C LEU A 55 -6.90 -10.01 -14.33
N ALA A 56 -7.78 -9.29 -15.05
CA ALA A 56 -8.19 -7.96 -14.68
C ALA A 56 -9.56 -7.99 -13.99
N ILE A 57 -9.68 -7.33 -12.83
CA ILE A 57 -10.93 -7.23 -12.07
C ILE A 57 -11.25 -5.75 -11.83
N GLY A 58 -12.43 -5.29 -12.29
CA GLY A 58 -12.95 -3.97 -11.93
C GLY A 58 -13.54 -3.98 -10.52
N CYS A 59 -13.03 -3.14 -9.60
CA CYS A 59 -13.44 -3.18 -8.21
C CYS A 59 -13.38 -1.81 -7.54
N ASP A 60 -14.48 -1.32 -6.96
CA ASP A 60 -14.49 -0.15 -6.07
C ASP A 60 -14.32 -0.60 -4.61
N LEU A 61 -13.14 -0.41 -4.08
CA LEU A 61 -12.79 -0.80 -2.71
C LEU A 61 -13.41 0.10 -1.62
N SER A 62 -14.13 1.17 -2.00
CA SER A 62 -14.90 1.95 -1.03
C SER A 62 -16.17 1.23 -0.56
N GLU A 63 -16.67 0.30 -1.36
CA GLU A 63 -17.85 -0.51 -1.05
C GLU A 63 -17.48 -1.61 -0.04
N PRO A 64 -18.24 -1.76 1.07
CA PRO A 64 -17.88 -2.66 2.16
C PRO A 64 -17.66 -4.12 1.78
N GLU A 65 -18.42 -4.65 0.84
CA GLU A 65 -18.39 -6.05 0.43
C GLU A 65 -17.36 -6.34 -0.67
N SER A 66 -16.94 -5.30 -1.41
CA SER A 66 -16.05 -5.45 -2.56
C SER A 66 -14.69 -6.06 -2.23
N PRO A 67 -14.01 -5.70 -1.11
CA PRO A 67 -12.72 -6.31 -0.76
C PRO A 67 -12.80 -7.83 -0.57
N GLY A 68 -13.86 -8.31 0.08
CA GLY A 68 -14.07 -9.73 0.28
C GLY A 68 -14.42 -10.49 -1.00
N ALA A 69 -15.27 -9.89 -1.85
CA ALA A 69 -15.60 -10.44 -3.16
C ALA A 69 -14.37 -10.54 -4.07
N LEU A 70 -13.55 -9.48 -4.10
CA LEU A 70 -12.30 -9.43 -4.86
C LEU A 70 -11.35 -10.58 -4.50
N VAL A 71 -11.12 -10.82 -3.21
CA VAL A 71 -10.22 -11.91 -2.75
C VAL A 71 -10.75 -13.27 -3.18
N LYS A 72 -12.05 -13.50 -3.08
CA LYS A 72 -12.67 -14.77 -3.50
C LYS A 72 -12.57 -14.98 -5.01
N GLU A 73 -12.79 -13.94 -5.80
CA GLU A 73 -12.67 -14.00 -7.27
C GLU A 73 -11.21 -14.22 -7.69
N ALA A 74 -10.26 -13.51 -7.08
CA ALA A 74 -8.84 -13.67 -7.37
C ALA A 74 -8.34 -15.09 -7.04
N PHE A 75 -8.75 -15.64 -5.89
CA PHE A 75 -8.43 -17.02 -5.53
C PHE A 75 -9.07 -18.02 -6.49
N GLY A 76 -10.33 -17.83 -6.86
CA GLY A 76 -11.09 -18.73 -7.74
C GLY A 76 -10.50 -18.86 -9.15
N TRP A 77 -9.69 -17.88 -9.59
CA TRP A 77 -9.07 -17.92 -10.92
C TRP A 77 -8.15 -19.14 -11.12
N LYS A 78 -7.35 -19.50 -10.11
CA LYS A 78 -6.43 -20.64 -10.15
C LYS A 78 -6.46 -21.50 -8.88
N GLU A 79 -7.45 -21.29 -8.04
CA GLU A 79 -7.57 -21.92 -6.72
C GLU A 79 -6.30 -21.71 -5.84
N GLN A 80 -5.61 -20.59 -6.07
CA GLN A 80 -4.35 -20.24 -5.44
C GLN A 80 -4.22 -18.74 -5.30
N LEU A 81 -3.66 -18.27 -4.18
CA LEU A 81 -3.30 -16.87 -3.96
C LEU A 81 -2.16 -16.82 -2.93
N ASP A 82 -0.95 -16.48 -3.38
CA ASP A 82 0.26 -16.54 -2.57
C ASP A 82 0.66 -15.17 -2.02
N LEU A 83 0.33 -14.09 -2.73
CA LEU A 83 0.65 -12.73 -2.36
C LEU A 83 -0.50 -11.79 -2.66
N ILE A 84 -0.82 -10.91 -1.72
CA ILE A 84 -1.66 -9.75 -1.97
C ILE A 84 -0.85 -8.47 -1.74
N CYS A 85 -0.78 -7.61 -2.75
CA CYS A 85 -0.33 -6.23 -2.62
C CYS A 85 -1.57 -5.32 -2.49
N ALA A 86 -1.99 -5.05 -1.26
CA ALA A 86 -3.08 -4.12 -0.95
C ALA A 86 -2.56 -2.68 -1.11
N ASN A 87 -2.46 -2.24 -2.39
CA ASN A 87 -1.80 -1.01 -2.78
C ASN A 87 -2.77 0.14 -3.11
N ALA A 88 -4.02 -0.14 -3.43
CA ALA A 88 -5.00 0.88 -3.78
C ALA A 88 -5.08 2.00 -2.74
N GLY A 89 -5.14 3.23 -3.21
CA GLY A 89 -5.26 4.40 -2.36
C GLY A 89 -5.22 5.70 -3.13
N PHE A 90 -5.75 6.74 -2.54
CA PHE A 90 -5.72 8.07 -3.13
C PHE A 90 -5.50 9.16 -2.07
N GLY A 91 -5.05 10.34 -2.52
CA GLY A 91 -4.84 11.50 -1.67
C GLY A 91 -5.95 12.54 -1.82
N ARG A 92 -6.20 13.28 -0.74
CA ARG A 92 -7.07 14.45 -0.71
C ARG A 92 -6.34 15.60 -0.05
N ARG A 93 -6.43 16.79 -0.63
CA ARG A 93 -5.78 18.00 -0.12
C ARG A 93 -6.84 18.97 0.41
N LYS A 94 -6.98 19.03 1.73
CA LYS A 94 -7.85 19.98 2.43
C LYS A 94 -7.21 20.35 3.77
N LYS A 95 -7.36 21.61 4.23
CA LYS A 95 -6.89 21.97 5.56
C LYS A 95 -7.73 21.27 6.61
N MET A 96 -7.11 20.84 7.72
CA MET A 96 -7.83 20.17 8.81
C MET A 96 -8.98 21.00 9.38
N MET A 97 -8.79 22.31 9.47
CA MET A 97 -9.84 23.24 9.95
C MET A 97 -10.99 23.46 8.96
N GLU A 98 -10.82 23.03 7.72
CA GLU A 98 -11.83 23.09 6.64
C GLU A 98 -12.43 21.71 6.34
N GLU A 99 -11.93 20.67 7.02
CA GLU A 99 -12.36 19.28 6.81
C GLU A 99 -13.76 19.07 7.38
N ASP A 100 -14.68 18.61 6.54
CA ASP A 100 -16.08 18.38 6.88
C ASP A 100 -16.37 16.96 7.37
N PHE A 101 -15.37 16.06 7.26
CA PHE A 101 -15.52 14.63 7.55
C PHE A 101 -16.72 13.97 6.85
N GLY A 102 -17.14 14.57 5.72
CA GLY A 102 -18.25 14.10 4.89
C GLY A 102 -17.89 12.89 4.00
N PRO A 103 -18.74 12.59 3.01
CA PRO A 103 -18.64 11.38 2.18
C PRO A 103 -17.27 11.18 1.52
N ASP A 104 -16.64 12.25 1.02
CA ASP A 104 -15.32 12.14 0.38
C ASP A 104 -14.23 11.71 1.34
N THR A 105 -14.25 12.25 2.57
CA THR A 105 -13.29 11.86 3.61
C THR A 105 -13.56 10.44 4.06
N MET A 106 -14.81 10.05 4.24
CA MET A 106 -15.16 8.68 4.59
C MET A 106 -14.75 7.69 3.49
N ARG A 107 -14.91 8.05 2.21
CA ARG A 107 -14.42 7.24 1.09
C ARG A 107 -12.90 7.08 1.11
N LEU A 108 -12.17 8.15 1.44
CA LEU A 108 -10.71 8.08 1.59
C LEU A 108 -10.31 7.07 2.67
N PHE A 109 -10.97 7.10 3.84
CA PHE A 109 -10.71 6.12 4.90
C PHE A 109 -11.15 4.71 4.50
N ALA A 110 -12.29 4.57 3.82
CA ALA A 110 -12.76 3.28 3.34
C ALA A 110 -11.73 2.60 2.43
N VAL A 111 -11.18 3.31 1.44
CA VAL A 111 -10.21 2.76 0.50
C VAL A 111 -8.82 2.63 1.13
N ASN A 112 -8.31 3.71 1.76
CA ASN A 112 -6.91 3.74 2.20
C ASN A 112 -6.66 2.91 3.46
N MET A 113 -7.65 2.80 4.35
CA MET A 113 -7.47 2.20 5.67
C MET A 113 -8.31 0.94 5.86
N PHE A 114 -9.62 0.97 5.60
CA PHE A 114 -10.47 -0.19 5.90
C PHE A 114 -10.36 -1.31 4.87
N ALA A 115 -10.26 -0.99 3.58
CA ALA A 115 -10.20 -2.01 2.53
C ALA A 115 -9.01 -2.97 2.68
N PRO A 116 -7.76 -2.54 2.98
CA PRO A 116 -6.66 -3.46 3.23
C PRO A 116 -6.93 -4.51 4.31
N PHE A 117 -7.64 -4.14 5.37
CA PHE A 117 -7.93 -5.07 6.48
C PHE A 117 -9.13 -5.97 6.19
N ARG A 118 -10.12 -5.50 5.44
CA ARG A 118 -11.19 -6.37 4.90
C ARG A 118 -10.61 -7.39 3.91
N ILE A 119 -9.63 -6.99 3.10
CA ILE A 119 -8.84 -7.89 2.25
C ILE A 119 -8.10 -8.92 3.12
N ALA A 120 -7.41 -8.47 4.18
CA ALA A 120 -6.69 -9.36 5.09
C ALA A 120 -7.60 -10.40 5.74
N GLN A 121 -8.79 -10.00 6.21
CA GLN A 121 -9.79 -10.90 6.79
C GLN A 121 -10.25 -11.95 5.78
N ALA A 122 -10.66 -11.53 4.57
CA ALA A 122 -11.10 -12.44 3.52
C ALA A 122 -9.97 -13.37 3.06
N TYR A 123 -8.74 -12.86 3.01
CA TYR A 123 -7.57 -13.66 2.67
C TYR A 123 -7.26 -14.71 3.75
N GLY A 124 -7.33 -14.33 5.02
CA GLY A 124 -7.19 -15.25 6.14
C GLY A 124 -8.22 -16.39 6.08
N GLU A 125 -9.49 -16.10 5.74
CA GLU A 125 -10.52 -17.12 5.56
C GLU A 125 -10.18 -18.10 4.42
N VAL A 126 -9.66 -17.60 3.29
CA VAL A 126 -9.26 -18.41 2.14
C VAL A 126 -8.08 -19.30 2.51
N LEU A 127 -7.04 -18.75 3.13
CA LEU A 127 -5.86 -19.49 3.57
C LEU A 127 -6.19 -20.57 4.59
N ALA A 128 -7.03 -20.27 5.57
CA ALA A 128 -7.46 -21.23 6.59
C ALA A 128 -8.23 -22.43 5.97
N LYS A 129 -9.05 -22.17 4.94
CA LYS A 129 -9.80 -23.23 4.24
C LYS A 129 -8.93 -24.08 3.32
N SER A 130 -7.93 -23.46 2.67
CA SER A 130 -7.03 -24.17 1.73
C SER A 130 -5.85 -24.85 2.43
N GLY A 131 -5.57 -24.53 3.69
CA GLY A 131 -4.37 -24.98 4.41
C GLY A 131 -3.08 -24.34 3.90
N ALA A 132 -3.16 -23.30 3.06
CA ALA A 132 -2.01 -22.60 2.50
C ALA A 132 -1.53 -21.48 3.45
N ARG A 133 -0.30 -21.03 3.22
CA ARG A 133 0.24 -19.78 3.78
C ARG A 133 0.40 -18.75 2.68
N GLY A 134 0.20 -17.48 3.05
CA GLY A 134 0.31 -16.37 2.12
C GLY A 134 1.21 -15.24 2.60
N ARG A 135 1.24 -14.16 1.82
CA ARG A 135 1.84 -12.88 2.18
C ARG A 135 0.89 -11.75 1.87
N LEU A 136 0.88 -10.76 2.75
CA LEU A 136 0.12 -9.53 2.57
C LEU A 136 1.06 -8.34 2.69
N MET A 137 1.22 -7.56 1.63
CA MET A 137 1.90 -6.28 1.66
C MET A 137 0.87 -5.17 1.56
N ILE A 138 0.82 -4.31 2.57
CA ILE A 138 -0.08 -3.15 2.61
C ILE A 138 0.73 -1.90 2.28
N THR A 139 0.24 -1.07 1.35
CA THR A 139 0.87 0.20 1.02
C THR A 139 0.43 1.30 1.99
N GLY A 140 1.32 1.61 2.92
CA GLY A 140 1.26 2.77 3.78
C GLY A 140 1.73 4.05 3.08
N SER A 141 2.59 4.80 3.74
CA SER A 141 3.23 6.04 3.26
C SER A 141 4.32 6.46 4.25
N GLU A 142 5.22 7.35 3.88
CA GLU A 142 6.03 8.12 4.85
C GLU A 142 5.15 8.80 5.91
N ASN A 143 3.91 9.17 5.54
CA ASN A 143 2.90 9.68 6.47
C ASN A 143 2.39 8.65 7.49
N SER A 144 2.75 7.39 7.39
CA SER A 144 2.36 6.36 8.37
C SER A 144 3.11 6.49 9.69
N LEU A 145 4.32 7.06 9.68
CA LEU A 145 5.19 7.16 10.84
C LEU A 145 5.22 8.56 11.45
N SER A 146 5.19 9.58 10.58
CA SER A 146 5.27 10.98 11.01
C SER A 146 4.57 11.90 10.00
N MET A 147 4.54 13.20 10.26
CA MET A 147 4.22 14.21 9.27
C MET A 147 5.54 14.59 8.56
N PRO A 148 5.75 14.17 7.29
CA PRO A 148 7.01 14.37 6.61
C PRO A 148 7.32 15.87 6.41
N GLN A 149 8.59 16.24 6.61
CA GLN A 149 9.01 17.64 6.50
C GLN A 149 8.75 18.22 5.10
N ALA A 150 9.04 17.43 4.06
CA ALA A 150 8.85 17.85 2.67
C ALA A 150 7.39 18.18 2.30
N VAL A 151 6.41 17.59 3.00
CA VAL A 151 4.98 17.75 2.68
C VAL A 151 4.17 18.45 3.76
N LYS A 152 4.79 19.07 4.76
CA LYS A 152 4.11 19.81 5.86
C LYS A 152 3.04 20.79 5.39
N ARG A 153 3.24 21.43 4.23
CA ARG A 153 2.31 22.42 3.66
C ARG A 153 1.33 21.85 2.64
N SER A 154 1.34 20.53 2.43
CA SER A 154 0.55 19.85 1.37
C SER A 154 -0.95 19.74 1.68
N ARG A 155 -1.39 20.07 2.90
CA ARG A 155 -2.80 19.98 3.34
C ARG A 155 -3.36 18.56 3.27
N MET A 156 -2.54 17.55 3.59
CA MET A 156 -2.89 16.13 3.50
C MET A 156 -3.22 15.51 4.86
N GLY A 157 -3.86 16.26 5.77
CA GLY A 157 -4.10 15.78 7.14
C GLY A 157 -4.96 14.52 7.23
N ALA A 158 -6.11 14.47 6.53
CA ALA A 158 -6.97 13.29 6.51
C ALA A 158 -6.27 12.08 5.85
N TYR A 159 -5.52 12.32 4.75
CA TYR A 159 -4.69 11.28 4.14
C TYR A 159 -3.63 10.75 5.13
N GLY A 160 -2.89 11.65 5.78
CA GLY A 160 -1.91 11.25 6.81
C GLY A 160 -2.53 10.43 7.93
N ALA A 161 -3.71 10.84 8.42
CA ALA A 161 -4.45 10.07 9.43
C ALA A 161 -4.82 8.67 8.94
N SER A 162 -5.30 8.54 7.69
CA SER A 162 -5.61 7.22 7.12
C SER A 162 -4.38 6.31 7.03
N LYS A 163 -3.22 6.88 6.68
CA LYS A 163 -1.96 6.12 6.56
C LYS A 163 -1.31 5.80 7.93
N HIS A 164 -1.50 6.65 8.94
CA HIS A 164 -1.16 6.31 10.34
C HIS A 164 -2.02 5.14 10.84
N GLY A 165 -3.33 5.17 10.57
CA GLY A 165 -4.23 4.08 10.89
C GLY A 165 -3.83 2.75 10.24
N VAL A 166 -3.38 2.78 8.99
CA VAL A 166 -2.84 1.59 8.31
C VAL A 166 -1.70 0.97 9.10
N LEU A 167 -0.74 1.77 9.57
CA LEU A 167 0.43 1.23 10.23
C LEU A 167 0.07 0.53 11.54
N ILE A 168 -0.63 1.21 12.45
CA ILE A 168 -0.97 0.61 13.75
C ILE A 168 -1.85 -0.64 13.59
N MET A 169 -2.80 -0.64 12.64
CA MET A 169 -3.61 -1.81 12.36
C MET A 169 -2.77 -2.96 11.78
N ALA A 170 -1.77 -2.66 10.93
CA ALA A 170 -0.88 -3.68 10.39
C ALA A 170 0.05 -4.27 11.46
N GLU A 171 0.52 -3.46 12.42
CA GLU A 171 1.29 -3.93 13.58
C GLU A 171 0.49 -4.90 14.43
N TRP A 172 -0.78 -4.57 14.74
CA TRP A 172 -1.69 -5.47 15.44
C TRP A 172 -1.94 -6.75 14.65
N LEU A 173 -2.26 -6.65 13.37
CA LEU A 173 -2.48 -7.80 12.51
C LEU A 173 -1.25 -8.72 12.44
N ASN A 174 -0.05 -8.15 12.33
CA ASN A 174 1.19 -8.91 12.33
C ASN A 174 1.43 -9.66 13.64
N GLU A 175 1.12 -9.03 14.80
CA GLU A 175 1.25 -9.67 16.10
C GLU A 175 0.23 -10.80 16.28
N GLU A 176 -1.02 -10.59 15.84
CA GLU A 176 -2.09 -11.58 15.93
C GLU A 176 -1.84 -12.80 15.02
N LEU A 177 -1.24 -12.60 13.85
CA LEU A 177 -1.03 -13.64 12.83
C LEU A 177 0.39 -14.22 12.82
N ARG A 178 1.24 -13.81 13.74
CA ARG A 178 2.65 -14.19 13.77
C ARG A 178 2.83 -15.71 13.74
N GLY A 179 3.48 -16.16 12.66
CA GLY A 179 3.78 -17.58 12.48
C GLY A 179 2.62 -18.45 12.01
N GLU A 180 1.42 -17.86 11.75
CA GLU A 180 0.24 -18.62 11.34
C GLU A 180 -0.10 -18.42 9.84
N LEU A 181 -1.21 -17.79 9.51
CA LEU A 181 -1.81 -17.81 8.17
C LEU A 181 -0.99 -17.04 7.12
N MET A 182 -0.49 -15.86 7.45
CA MET A 182 0.24 -15.02 6.48
C MET A 182 1.32 -14.18 7.14
N ASP A 183 2.34 -13.83 6.35
CA ASP A 183 3.32 -12.82 6.70
C ASP A 183 2.80 -11.44 6.29
N VAL A 184 2.91 -10.44 7.18
CA VAL A 184 2.42 -9.08 6.95
C VAL A 184 3.60 -8.13 6.74
N HIS A 185 3.49 -7.26 5.74
CA HIS A 185 4.52 -6.29 5.37
C HIS A 185 3.87 -4.92 5.12
N VAL A 186 4.54 -3.83 5.45
CA VAL A 186 4.06 -2.47 5.20
C VAL A 186 5.06 -1.73 4.32
N LEU A 187 4.68 -1.50 3.07
CA LEU A 187 5.42 -0.62 2.16
C LEU A 187 5.16 0.83 2.54
N MET A 188 6.19 1.61 2.77
CA MET A 188 6.10 3.03 3.16
C MET A 188 6.78 3.92 2.12
N PRO A 189 6.07 4.26 1.03
CA PRO A 189 6.62 5.16 0.03
C PRO A 189 6.75 6.59 0.56
N GLY A 190 7.87 7.23 0.22
CA GLY A 190 7.98 8.69 0.20
C GLY A 190 7.42 9.25 -1.11
N GLY A 191 8.06 10.25 -1.69
CA GLY A 191 7.67 10.80 -2.98
C GLY A 191 7.85 9.81 -4.13
N VAL A 192 6.77 9.35 -4.75
CA VAL A 192 6.80 8.49 -5.95
C VAL A 192 6.01 9.16 -7.07
N TYR A 193 6.63 9.31 -8.24
CA TYR A 193 6.00 9.96 -9.40
C TYR A 193 4.87 9.10 -9.99
N THR A 194 3.71 9.23 -9.40
CA THR A 194 2.47 8.54 -9.78
C THR A 194 1.45 9.56 -10.26
N PRO A 195 0.29 9.15 -10.81
CA PRO A 195 -0.79 10.07 -11.15
C PRO A 195 -1.22 11.00 -10.00
N LEU A 196 -0.98 10.62 -8.75
CA LEU A 196 -1.23 11.48 -7.59
C LEU A 196 -0.35 12.75 -7.60
N ILE A 197 0.90 12.67 -8.03
CA ILE A 197 1.84 13.79 -8.18
C ILE A 197 1.69 14.42 -9.56
N ALA A 198 1.70 13.62 -10.62
CA ALA A 198 1.72 14.07 -12.02
C ALA A 198 0.54 14.98 -12.38
N ARG A 199 -0.62 14.83 -11.76
CA ARG A 199 -1.79 15.73 -11.94
C ARG A 199 -1.47 17.20 -11.64
N ASN A 200 -0.51 17.45 -10.73
CA ASN A 200 -0.17 18.81 -10.29
C ASN A 200 1.20 19.27 -10.84
N VAL A 201 2.06 18.34 -11.19
CA VAL A 201 3.40 18.58 -11.74
C VAL A 201 3.61 17.61 -12.91
N PRO A 202 3.27 18.00 -14.14
CA PRO A 202 3.29 17.11 -15.30
C PRO A 202 4.70 16.62 -15.69
N ASP A 203 5.75 17.41 -15.46
CA ASP A 203 7.14 16.99 -15.68
C ASP A 203 7.81 16.70 -14.33
N PRO A 204 8.33 15.48 -14.09
CA PRO A 204 9.04 15.16 -12.85
C PRO A 204 10.27 16.02 -12.60
N LYS A 205 10.85 16.65 -13.63
CA LYS A 205 11.98 17.57 -13.49
C LYS A 205 11.64 18.89 -12.78
N ASP A 206 10.34 19.24 -12.77
CA ASP A 206 9.85 20.44 -12.09
C ASP A 206 9.63 20.21 -10.59
N LEU A 207 9.83 18.99 -10.11
CA LEU A 207 9.73 18.67 -8.68
C LEU A 207 10.98 19.15 -7.94
N PRO A 208 10.82 19.72 -6.73
CA PRO A 208 11.97 20.09 -5.91
C PRO A 208 12.88 18.89 -5.64
N PRO A 209 14.20 18.99 -5.87
CA PRO A 209 15.13 17.87 -5.66
C PRO A 209 15.11 17.32 -4.23
N GLU A 210 14.81 18.18 -3.23
CA GLU A 210 14.70 17.79 -1.83
C GLU A 210 13.56 16.82 -1.53
N MET A 211 12.58 16.71 -2.42
CA MET A 211 11.52 15.69 -2.32
C MET A 211 12.02 14.28 -2.59
N GLY A 212 13.20 14.14 -3.22
CA GLY A 212 13.81 12.85 -3.52
C GLY A 212 12.89 11.91 -4.30
N VAL A 213 12.04 12.45 -5.19
CA VAL A 213 11.00 11.67 -5.89
C VAL A 213 11.61 10.56 -6.73
N ILE A 214 11.14 9.34 -6.54
CA ILE A 214 11.53 8.18 -7.35
C ILE A 214 10.42 7.78 -8.33
N MET A 215 10.78 7.00 -9.35
CA MET A 215 9.82 6.43 -10.30
C MET A 215 9.11 5.21 -9.69
N PRO A 216 7.89 4.86 -10.17
CA PRO A 216 7.14 3.69 -9.69
C PRO A 216 7.93 2.38 -9.75
N ASP A 217 8.71 2.16 -10.81
CA ASP A 217 9.53 0.95 -10.99
C ASP A 217 10.56 0.80 -9.87
N ARG A 218 11.20 1.90 -9.47
CA ARG A 218 12.15 1.88 -8.35
C ARG A 218 11.45 1.59 -7.03
N CYS A 219 10.25 2.12 -6.84
CA CYS A 219 9.44 1.82 -5.64
C CYS A 219 9.07 0.33 -5.58
N ALA A 220 8.63 -0.24 -6.70
CA ALA A 220 8.30 -1.66 -6.81
C ALA A 220 9.53 -2.57 -6.57
N GLU A 221 10.68 -2.20 -7.13
CA GLU A 221 11.95 -2.91 -6.87
C GLU A 221 12.30 -2.97 -5.38
N ILE A 222 12.19 -1.84 -4.67
CA ILE A 222 12.43 -1.76 -3.23
C ILE A 222 11.40 -2.61 -2.46
N ALA A 223 10.12 -2.53 -2.86
CA ALA A 223 9.05 -3.30 -2.26
C ALA A 223 9.32 -4.81 -2.35
N LEU A 224 9.63 -5.30 -3.54
CA LEU A 224 9.92 -6.72 -3.76
C LEU A 224 11.20 -7.17 -3.06
N LYS A 225 12.22 -6.30 -2.99
CA LYS A 225 13.42 -6.57 -2.17
C LYS A 225 13.08 -6.67 -0.68
N GLY A 226 12.18 -5.82 -0.18
CA GLY A 226 11.70 -5.90 1.20
C GLY A 226 10.98 -7.22 1.49
N LEU A 227 10.14 -7.69 0.57
CA LEU A 227 9.50 -9.01 0.65
C LEU A 227 10.54 -10.14 0.62
N ASP A 228 11.54 -10.06 -0.26
CA ASP A 228 12.63 -11.04 -0.36
C ASP A 228 13.41 -11.18 0.97
N LEU A 229 13.53 -10.09 1.72
CA LEU A 229 14.19 -10.02 3.02
C LEU A 229 13.26 -10.32 4.22
N GLY A 230 11.97 -10.50 3.99
CA GLY A 230 10.99 -10.73 5.06
C GLY A 230 10.78 -9.52 5.98
N LEU A 231 11.01 -8.29 5.50
CA LEU A 231 10.90 -7.08 6.32
C LEU A 231 9.43 -6.72 6.58
N PHE A 232 9.06 -6.43 7.83
CA PHE A 232 7.75 -5.87 8.14
C PHE A 232 7.66 -4.41 7.66
N TYR A 233 8.63 -3.55 8.02
CA TYR A 233 8.71 -2.17 7.55
C TYR A 233 9.55 -2.10 6.27
N ILE A 234 8.99 -1.58 5.17
CA ILE A 234 9.67 -1.42 3.88
C ILE A 234 9.66 0.06 3.48
N PRO A 235 10.54 0.91 4.06
CA PRO A 235 10.66 2.30 3.68
C PRO A 235 11.37 2.43 2.32
N THR A 236 10.91 3.35 1.48
CA THR A 236 11.52 3.57 0.16
C THR A 236 12.54 4.70 0.11
N HIS A 237 12.61 5.53 1.15
CA HIS A 237 13.46 6.71 1.22
C HIS A 237 14.18 6.81 2.57
N ALA A 238 15.44 7.25 2.55
CA ALA A 238 16.26 7.35 3.77
C ALA A 238 15.73 8.40 4.76
N HIS A 239 15.18 9.53 4.27
CA HIS A 239 14.68 10.61 5.12
C HIS A 239 13.53 10.18 6.06
N ILE A 240 12.82 9.09 5.74
CA ILE A 240 11.74 8.56 6.59
C ILE A 240 12.27 8.25 8.00
N GLY A 241 13.49 7.72 8.11
CA GLY A 241 14.13 7.46 9.39
C GLY A 241 14.42 8.72 10.22
N ASP A 242 14.75 9.82 9.56
CA ASP A 242 15.01 11.10 10.24
C ASP A 242 13.72 11.82 10.61
N ASP A 243 12.70 11.77 9.77
CA ASP A 243 11.39 12.40 10.02
C ASP A 243 10.68 11.83 11.27
N ILE A 244 10.90 10.56 11.58
CA ILE A 244 10.34 9.91 12.79
C ILE A 244 10.91 10.53 14.07
N ARG A 245 12.19 10.92 14.07
CA ARG A 245 12.90 11.41 15.25
C ARG A 245 12.20 12.60 15.89
N HIS A 246 11.66 13.53 15.12
CA HIS A 246 10.95 14.69 15.66
C HIS A 246 9.82 14.33 16.63
N ARG A 247 9.05 13.28 16.31
CA ARG A 247 7.97 12.81 17.20
C ARG A 247 8.55 12.15 18.44
N PHE A 248 9.53 11.28 18.26
CA PHE A 248 10.19 10.57 19.35
C PHE A 248 10.84 11.55 20.32
N ASP A 249 11.64 12.49 19.83
CA ASP A 249 12.34 13.51 20.65
C ASP A 249 11.34 14.39 21.41
N GLY A 250 10.25 14.82 20.75
CA GLY A 250 9.19 15.59 21.41
C GLY A 250 8.53 14.83 22.57
N VAL A 251 8.32 13.53 22.43
CA VAL A 251 7.78 12.68 23.51
C VAL A 251 8.83 12.53 24.63
N GLN A 252 10.10 12.28 24.30
CA GLN A 252 11.18 12.17 25.29
C GLN A 252 11.37 13.47 26.09
N ASP A 253 11.33 14.62 25.42
CA ASP A 253 11.41 15.92 26.10
C ASP A 253 10.22 16.19 27.03
N ALA A 254 9.02 15.80 26.62
CA ALA A 254 7.85 15.88 27.47
C ALA A 254 7.98 14.98 28.72
N LEU A 255 8.46 13.75 28.56
CA LEU A 255 8.72 12.82 29.69
C LEU A 255 9.70 13.42 30.70
N LYS A 256 10.80 14.03 30.21
CA LYS A 256 11.79 14.71 31.08
C LYS A 256 11.16 15.89 31.85
N GLN A 257 10.37 16.73 31.14
CA GLN A 257 9.71 17.88 31.78
C GLN A 257 8.70 17.46 32.82
N LEU A 258 8.05 16.31 32.65
CA LEU A 258 7.10 15.72 33.60
C LEU A 258 7.77 14.94 34.74
N GLY A 259 9.11 14.78 34.73
CA GLY A 259 9.83 14.00 35.73
C GLY A 259 9.55 12.51 35.69
N LEU A 260 9.25 11.96 34.49
CA LEU A 260 8.92 10.55 34.27
C LEU A 260 10.11 9.71 33.73
N THR A 261 11.29 10.32 33.61
CA THR A 261 12.54 9.67 33.20
C THR A 261 13.68 10.03 34.14
#